data_5e4a5d6be17ca5f5adbffa04716a929e
#
_entry.id   5e4a5d6be17ca5f5adbffa04716a929e
#
_cell.length_a   1.000
_cell.length_b   1.000
_cell.length_c   1.000
_cell.angle_alpha   90.00
_cell.angle_beta   90.00
_cell.angle_gamma   90.00
#
_symmetry.space_group_name_H-M   'P 1'
#
loop_
_entity.id
_entity.type
_entity.pdbx_description
1 polymer ?
#
loop_
_entity_poly.entity_id
_entity_poly.type
_entity_poly.pdbx_seq_one_letter_code
_entity_poly.pdbx_strand_id
1 'polypeptide(L)'
;MQKNRLSWMIGGPQGSGINASAEVFAKACSRAGLRVFANIEYHSNIMGKHSFYRVRVGDEDVRSYRDKTDILVALDHETLAGDGDHRRWPTHYGHLHEVNEGGGVIYDGEIGFDIAGGRTDLHFRAVPFMELIKKALEEVGKGEQARRYEVMKNTVGLGASLALCDYPFDLVAEVIRSQFKGKRSEVGELNVRAARLAFE
;
A
#
# COMPACT_ATOMS: atom_id res chain seq x y z
N MET A 1 -14.06 11.50 3.63
CA MET A 1 -12.59 11.75 3.64
C MET A 1 -12.33 13.19 3.18
N GLN A 2 -11.52 13.98 3.88
CA GLN A 2 -11.14 15.32 3.42
C GLN A 2 -9.96 15.19 2.46
N LYS A 3 -10.07 15.70 1.23
CA LYS A 3 -9.12 15.50 0.12
C LYS A 3 -7.65 15.75 0.48
N ASN A 4 -7.32 16.68 1.34
CA ASN A 4 -5.94 17.06 1.70
C ASN A 4 -5.60 16.78 3.18
N ARG A 5 -6.37 15.92 3.86
CA ARG A 5 -6.14 15.51 5.25
C ARG A 5 -6.39 14.01 5.37
N LEU A 6 -5.35 13.23 5.15
CA LEU A 6 -5.42 11.79 5.02
C LEU A 6 -4.38 11.11 5.93
N SER A 7 -4.78 10.03 6.57
CA SER A 7 -3.88 9.04 7.16
C SER A 7 -3.94 7.77 6.31
N TRP A 8 -2.82 7.40 5.72
CA TRP A 8 -2.66 6.24 4.85
C TRP A 8 -1.70 5.25 5.48
N MET A 9 -1.97 3.97 5.35
CA MET A 9 -1.13 2.91 5.88
C MET A 9 -0.97 1.79 4.86
N ILE A 10 0.23 1.22 4.79
CA ILE A 10 0.51 -0.03 4.08
C ILE A 10 1.17 -1.01 5.05
N GLY A 11 0.70 -2.25 5.05
CA GLY A 11 1.25 -3.32 5.86
C GLY A 11 1.55 -4.57 5.03
N GLY A 12 2.50 -5.36 5.54
CA GLY A 12 2.94 -6.60 4.91
C GLY A 12 4.22 -7.15 5.51
N PRO A 13 4.73 -8.27 4.99
CA PRO A 13 5.95 -8.87 5.48
C PRO A 13 7.17 -8.00 5.15
N GLN A 14 8.15 -7.99 6.05
CA GLN A 14 9.44 -7.34 5.76
C GLN A 14 10.05 -7.89 4.47
N GLY A 15 10.48 -6.98 3.59
CA GLY A 15 11.00 -7.31 2.27
C GLY A 15 9.98 -7.21 1.14
N SER A 16 8.69 -7.04 1.43
CA SER A 16 7.65 -6.83 0.40
C SER A 16 7.65 -5.44 -0.23
N GLY A 17 8.57 -4.57 0.15
CA GLY A 17 8.77 -3.25 -0.45
C GLY A 17 7.82 -2.15 0.07
N ILE A 18 7.16 -2.34 1.21
CA ILE A 18 6.24 -1.35 1.81
C ILE A 18 6.91 0.02 1.99
N ASN A 19 8.20 0.04 2.38
CA ASN A 19 8.96 1.28 2.54
C ASN A 19 9.03 2.08 1.24
N ALA A 20 9.31 1.40 0.13
CA ALA A 20 9.44 2.03 -1.17
C ALA A 20 8.13 2.71 -1.59
N SER A 21 6.99 2.02 -1.46
CA SER A 21 5.67 2.58 -1.80
C SER A 21 5.26 3.71 -0.87
N ALA A 22 5.49 3.57 0.44
CA ALA A 22 5.17 4.62 1.40
C ALA A 22 6.01 5.88 1.16
N GLU A 23 7.30 5.73 0.85
CA GLU A 23 8.16 6.85 0.49
C GLU A 23 7.75 7.52 -0.83
N VAL A 24 7.32 6.72 -1.82
CA VAL A 24 6.78 7.26 -3.09
C VAL A 24 5.55 8.12 -2.80
N PHE A 25 4.60 7.60 -2.02
CA PHE A 25 3.39 8.33 -1.64
C PHE A 25 3.72 9.61 -0.88
N ALA A 26 4.54 9.52 0.15
CA ALA A 26 4.97 10.66 0.97
C ALA A 26 5.66 11.75 0.12
N LYS A 27 6.59 11.36 -0.76
CA LYS A 27 7.29 12.29 -1.66
C LYS A 27 6.36 12.93 -2.69
N ALA A 28 5.39 12.18 -3.24
CA ALA A 28 4.41 12.72 -4.17
C ALA A 28 3.51 13.76 -3.48
N CYS A 29 2.99 13.46 -2.29
CA CYS A 29 2.21 14.39 -1.49
C CYS A 29 3.00 15.67 -1.13
N SER A 30 4.27 15.51 -0.73
CA SER A 30 5.16 16.65 -0.42
C SER A 30 5.42 17.52 -1.65
N ARG A 31 5.65 16.92 -2.84
CA ARG A 31 5.80 17.66 -4.10
C ARG A 31 4.52 18.38 -4.52
N ALA A 32 3.35 17.85 -4.14
CA ALA A 32 2.07 18.52 -4.32
C ALA A 32 1.81 19.67 -3.33
N GLY A 33 2.79 19.99 -2.46
CA GLY A 33 2.69 21.09 -1.49
C GLY A 33 2.04 20.71 -0.17
N LEU A 34 1.72 19.43 0.07
CA LEU A 34 1.16 18.96 1.33
C LEU A 34 2.26 18.78 2.38
N ARG A 35 1.88 18.94 3.65
CA ARG A 35 2.71 18.58 4.80
C ARG A 35 2.60 17.09 5.05
N VAL A 36 3.71 16.43 5.32
CA VAL A 36 3.78 14.97 5.45
C VAL A 36 4.54 14.59 6.72
N PHE A 37 3.97 13.66 7.46
CA PHE A 37 4.65 12.90 8.51
C PHE A 37 4.56 11.42 8.18
N ALA A 38 5.70 10.74 8.18
CA ALA A 38 5.77 9.33 7.80
C ALA A 38 6.58 8.55 8.83
N ASN A 39 6.09 7.38 9.22
CA ASN A 39 6.70 6.51 10.23
C ASN A 39 6.57 5.04 9.84
N ILE A 40 7.65 4.29 10.01
CA ILE A 40 7.67 2.84 9.82
C ILE A 40 7.75 2.14 11.17
N GLU A 41 7.00 1.05 11.32
CA GLU A 41 7.01 0.21 12.50
C GLU A 41 7.23 -1.25 12.12
N TYR A 42 8.02 -1.93 12.95
CA TYR A 42 8.37 -3.34 12.80
C TYR A 42 7.94 -4.09 14.05
N HIS A 43 7.14 -5.15 13.91
CA HIS A 43 6.86 -6.05 15.04
C HIS A 43 8.05 -6.92 15.43
N SER A 44 8.99 -7.10 14.50
CA SER A 44 10.22 -7.86 14.72
C SER A 44 11.29 -7.40 13.74
N ASN A 45 12.55 -7.58 14.09
CA ASN A 45 13.69 -7.37 13.19
C ASN A 45 13.98 -8.57 12.26
N ILE A 46 13.09 -9.60 12.28
CA ILE A 46 13.26 -10.81 11.48
C ILE A 46 12.62 -10.59 10.11
N MET A 47 13.37 -10.88 9.04
CA MET A 47 12.88 -10.83 7.67
C MET A 47 11.61 -11.68 7.49
N GLY A 48 10.63 -11.16 6.78
CA GLY A 48 9.34 -11.82 6.55
C GLY A 48 8.32 -11.64 7.69
N LYS A 49 8.70 -11.09 8.84
CA LYS A 49 7.77 -10.71 9.90
C LYS A 49 7.04 -9.43 9.55
N HIS A 50 5.89 -9.25 10.18
CA HIS A 50 5.02 -8.11 9.92
C HIS A 50 5.70 -6.76 10.17
N SER A 51 5.47 -5.84 9.26
CA SER A 51 5.81 -4.44 9.36
C SER A 51 4.76 -3.58 8.67
N PHE A 52 4.66 -2.33 9.06
CA PHE A 52 3.74 -1.39 8.45
C PHE A 52 4.31 0.01 8.43
N TYR A 53 3.82 0.79 7.49
CA TYR A 53 4.25 2.17 7.29
C TYR A 53 3.03 3.09 7.29
N ARG A 54 3.05 4.11 8.14
CA ARG A 54 2.01 5.13 8.22
C ARG A 54 2.48 6.41 7.55
N VAL A 55 1.62 7.00 6.74
CA VAL A 55 1.85 8.30 6.11
C VAL A 55 0.65 9.18 6.42
N ARG A 56 0.86 10.26 7.16
CA ARG A 56 -0.14 11.28 7.39
C ARG A 56 0.17 12.49 6.54
N VAL A 57 -0.82 12.97 5.80
CA VAL A 57 -0.73 14.16 4.98
C VAL A 57 -1.74 15.22 5.45
N GLY A 58 -1.39 16.49 5.27
CA GLY A 58 -2.25 17.61 5.61
C GLY A 58 -1.91 18.86 4.82
N ASP A 59 -2.86 19.78 4.75
CA ASP A 59 -2.71 21.13 4.24
C ASP A 59 -2.11 22.10 5.30
N GLU A 60 -2.14 21.67 6.57
CA GLU A 60 -1.51 22.34 7.70
C GLU A 60 -0.32 21.53 8.23
N ASP A 61 0.42 22.06 9.19
CA ASP A 61 1.55 21.37 9.82
C ASP A 61 1.15 20.02 10.42
N VAL A 62 1.85 18.96 10.00
CA VAL A 62 1.69 17.60 10.48
C VAL A 62 2.96 17.19 11.22
N ARG A 63 2.85 16.89 12.52
CA ARG A 63 4.02 16.61 13.40
C ARG A 63 3.99 15.23 14.03
N SER A 64 2.94 14.44 13.79
CA SER A 64 2.80 13.08 14.32
C SER A 64 1.90 12.24 13.42
N TYR A 65 1.93 10.91 13.55
CA TYR A 65 0.89 10.07 12.98
C TYR A 65 -0.40 10.14 13.83
N ARG A 66 -1.46 9.49 13.34
CA ARG A 66 -2.69 9.23 14.09
C ARG A 66 -2.80 7.72 14.32
N ASP A 67 -3.41 7.32 15.43
CA ASP A 67 -3.68 5.91 15.72
C ASP A 67 -4.63 5.29 14.72
N LYS A 68 -5.53 6.09 14.16
CA LYS A 68 -6.47 5.70 13.13
C LYS A 68 -5.99 6.08 11.73
N THR A 69 -6.30 5.22 10.75
CA THR A 69 -6.01 5.44 9.33
C THR A 69 -7.28 5.58 8.52
N ASP A 70 -7.24 6.35 7.44
CA ASP A 70 -8.36 6.50 6.52
C ASP A 70 -8.30 5.48 5.39
N ILE A 71 -7.09 5.05 5.01
CA ILE A 71 -6.86 4.00 4.01
C ILE A 71 -5.82 3.02 4.52
N LEU A 72 -6.16 1.75 4.44
CA LEU A 72 -5.27 0.62 4.69
C LEU A 72 -5.00 -0.12 3.38
N VAL A 73 -3.73 -0.33 3.05
CA VAL A 73 -3.28 -1.23 1.99
C VAL A 73 -2.67 -2.47 2.63
N ALA A 74 -3.29 -3.62 2.44
CA ALA A 74 -2.85 -4.88 3.02
C ALA A 74 -2.25 -5.78 1.94
N LEU A 75 -0.96 -6.13 2.11
CA LEU A 75 -0.25 -7.03 1.20
C LEU A 75 -0.38 -8.50 1.61
N ASP A 76 -0.82 -8.75 2.83
CA ASP A 76 -1.03 -10.09 3.38
C ASP A 76 -2.21 -10.15 4.36
N HIS A 77 -2.59 -11.38 4.73
CA HIS A 77 -3.65 -11.64 5.69
C HIS A 77 -3.32 -11.09 7.09
N GLU A 78 -2.05 -11.16 7.50
CA GLU A 78 -1.58 -10.69 8.80
C GLU A 78 -1.85 -9.20 9.00
N THR A 79 -1.70 -8.40 7.95
CA THR A 79 -2.05 -6.96 7.96
C THR A 79 -3.54 -6.73 8.25
N LEU A 80 -4.42 -7.59 7.76
CA LEU A 80 -5.87 -7.45 7.98
C LEU A 80 -6.28 -7.95 9.36
N ALA A 81 -5.96 -9.21 9.67
CA ALA A 81 -6.54 -9.95 10.79
C ALA A 81 -5.54 -10.34 11.91
N GLY A 82 -4.24 -9.98 11.74
CA GLY A 82 -3.21 -10.38 12.68
C GLY A 82 -2.62 -11.76 12.39
N ASP A 83 -1.82 -12.25 13.32
CA ASP A 83 -1.06 -13.49 13.17
C ASP A 83 -1.87 -14.78 13.36
N GLY A 84 -3.14 -14.67 13.72
CA GLY A 84 -4.09 -15.78 13.77
C GLY A 84 -3.81 -16.87 14.82
N ASP A 85 -2.71 -16.81 15.57
CA ASP A 85 -2.40 -17.77 16.60
C ASP A 85 -3.10 -17.44 17.93
N HIS A 86 -4.40 -17.73 17.99
CA HIS A 86 -5.21 -17.51 19.20
C HIS A 86 -4.84 -18.42 20.39
N ARG A 87 -3.91 -19.36 20.22
CA ARG A 87 -3.46 -20.28 21.28
C ARG A 87 -2.30 -19.71 22.08
N ARG A 88 -1.56 -18.78 21.49
CA ARG A 88 -0.58 -17.93 22.16
C ARG A 88 -1.13 -16.52 22.18
N TRP A 89 -0.64 -15.68 23.04
CA TRP A 89 -0.93 -14.26 23.00
C TRP A 89 -0.73 -13.76 21.56
N PRO A 90 -1.79 -13.28 20.89
CA PRO A 90 -1.62 -12.75 19.55
C PRO A 90 -0.58 -11.66 19.64
N THR A 91 0.44 -11.73 18.79
CA THR A 91 1.48 -10.70 18.75
C THR A 91 0.92 -9.40 18.17
N HIS A 92 -0.13 -9.53 17.33
CA HIS A 92 -0.97 -8.39 16.94
C HIS A 92 -2.32 -8.87 16.36
N TYR A 93 -3.29 -7.95 16.34
CA TYR A 93 -4.66 -8.20 15.87
C TYR A 93 -4.92 -7.75 14.44
N GLY A 94 -3.88 -7.46 13.66
CA GLY A 94 -4.01 -6.79 12.37
C GLY A 94 -4.39 -5.32 12.53
N HIS A 95 -4.68 -4.67 11.41
CA HIS A 95 -4.89 -3.22 11.39
C HIS A 95 -6.32 -2.79 11.02
N LEU A 96 -7.25 -3.72 10.80
CA LEU A 96 -8.64 -3.36 10.49
C LEU A 96 -9.29 -2.51 11.58
N HIS A 97 -8.97 -2.79 12.85
CA HIS A 97 -9.50 -2.03 13.98
C HIS A 97 -8.99 -0.57 14.03
N GLU A 98 -7.91 -0.28 13.33
CA GLU A 98 -7.31 1.05 13.23
C GLU A 98 -7.87 1.88 12.07
N VAL A 99 -8.67 1.28 11.18
CA VAL A 99 -9.31 2.01 10.08
C VAL A 99 -10.49 2.81 10.61
N ASN A 100 -10.57 4.10 10.24
CA ASN A 100 -11.68 4.98 10.56
C ASN A 100 -13.00 4.44 9.95
N GLU A 101 -14.14 4.72 10.60
CA GLU A 101 -15.45 4.49 10.03
C GLU A 101 -15.56 5.18 8.66
N GLY A 102 -16.08 4.47 7.65
CA GLY A 102 -16.11 4.93 6.26
C GLY A 102 -14.76 4.92 5.57
N GLY A 103 -13.71 4.35 6.18
CA GLY A 103 -12.38 4.23 5.60
C GLY A 103 -12.29 3.15 4.53
N GLY A 104 -11.23 3.22 3.72
CA GLY A 104 -10.95 2.28 2.63
C GLY A 104 -9.95 1.19 3.01
N VAL A 105 -10.22 -0.04 2.59
CA VAL A 105 -9.31 -1.17 2.75
C VAL A 105 -9.04 -1.78 1.38
N ILE A 106 -7.79 -1.69 0.93
CA ILE A 106 -7.31 -2.30 -0.31
C ILE A 106 -6.51 -3.53 0.07
N TYR A 107 -6.80 -4.65 -0.55
CA TYR A 107 -6.10 -5.90 -0.27
C TYR A 107 -5.97 -6.77 -1.52
N ASP A 108 -4.99 -7.65 -1.51
CA ASP A 108 -4.83 -8.65 -2.56
C ASP A 108 -6.01 -9.62 -2.56
N GLY A 109 -6.75 -9.68 -3.67
CA GLY A 109 -7.91 -10.57 -3.81
C GLY A 109 -7.59 -12.06 -3.62
N GLU A 110 -6.31 -12.45 -3.73
CA GLU A 110 -5.86 -13.83 -3.49
C GLU A 110 -5.72 -14.17 -2.00
N ILE A 111 -5.79 -13.19 -1.09
CA ILE A 111 -5.63 -13.43 0.37
C ILE A 111 -6.74 -14.31 0.97
N GLY A 112 -7.91 -14.41 0.33
CA GLY A 112 -9.02 -15.23 0.84
C GLY A 112 -9.61 -14.72 2.16
N PHE A 113 -9.66 -13.41 2.35
CA PHE A 113 -10.17 -12.78 3.56
C PHE A 113 -11.71 -12.79 3.60
N ASP A 114 -12.29 -13.34 4.68
CA ASP A 114 -13.75 -13.32 4.89
C ASP A 114 -14.18 -11.98 5.53
N ILE A 115 -14.89 -11.18 4.76
CA ILE A 115 -15.41 -9.87 5.18
C ILE A 115 -16.73 -10.04 5.99
N ALA A 116 -17.42 -11.16 5.84
CA ALA A 116 -18.80 -11.35 6.32
C ALA A 116 -19.00 -11.26 7.85
N GLY A 117 -17.95 -11.48 8.66
CA GLY A 117 -17.98 -11.33 10.11
C GLY A 117 -17.35 -10.04 10.65
N GLY A 118 -16.96 -9.12 9.77
CA GLY A 118 -16.11 -7.99 10.10
C GLY A 118 -16.80 -6.62 10.15
N ARG A 119 -16.02 -5.62 9.92
CA ARG A 119 -16.38 -4.20 9.90
C ARG A 119 -17.21 -3.86 8.67
N THR A 120 -18.53 -3.77 8.81
CA THR A 120 -19.47 -3.42 7.71
C THR A 120 -19.48 -1.93 7.38
N ASP A 121 -18.85 -1.12 8.19
CA ASP A 121 -18.67 0.32 8.04
C ASP A 121 -17.48 0.70 7.14
N LEU A 122 -16.70 -0.27 6.64
CA LEU A 122 -15.53 -0.04 5.80
C LEU A 122 -15.80 -0.33 4.32
N HIS A 123 -15.06 0.34 3.46
CA HIS A 123 -15.09 0.13 2.00
C HIS A 123 -13.96 -0.82 1.57
N PHE A 124 -14.27 -2.11 1.49
CA PHE A 124 -13.32 -3.11 1.03
C PHE A 124 -13.18 -3.14 -0.49
N ARG A 125 -11.95 -3.22 -0.97
CA ARG A 125 -11.57 -3.36 -2.39
C ARG A 125 -10.57 -4.49 -2.55
N ALA A 126 -11.04 -5.65 -3.00
CA ALA A 126 -10.17 -6.73 -3.46
C ALA A 126 -9.58 -6.34 -4.81
N VAL A 127 -8.27 -6.35 -4.92
CA VAL A 127 -7.54 -6.01 -6.15
C VAL A 127 -6.70 -7.22 -6.55
N PRO A 128 -6.75 -7.67 -7.82
CA PRO A 128 -6.01 -8.86 -8.27
C PRO A 128 -4.54 -8.48 -8.55
N PHE A 129 -3.74 -8.34 -7.51
CA PHE A 129 -2.39 -7.77 -7.58
C PHE A 129 -1.49 -8.51 -8.58
N MET A 130 -1.44 -9.84 -8.51
CA MET A 130 -0.58 -10.62 -9.41
C MET A 130 -1.05 -10.59 -10.85
N GLU A 131 -2.36 -10.53 -11.10
CA GLU A 131 -2.92 -10.40 -12.44
C GLU A 131 -2.53 -9.05 -13.08
N LEU A 132 -2.63 -7.94 -12.34
CA LEU A 132 -2.24 -6.62 -12.81
C LEU A 132 -0.73 -6.52 -13.08
N ILE A 133 0.09 -7.14 -12.21
CA ILE A 133 1.54 -7.26 -12.45
C ILE A 133 1.80 -8.04 -13.73
N LYS A 134 1.15 -9.19 -13.91
CA LYS A 134 1.29 -10.01 -15.12
C LYS A 134 0.92 -9.22 -16.37
N LYS A 135 -0.22 -8.52 -16.35
CA LYS A 135 -0.69 -7.68 -17.46
C LYS A 135 0.33 -6.58 -17.80
N ALA A 136 0.90 -5.90 -16.81
CA ALA A 136 1.94 -4.89 -17.03
C ALA A 136 3.21 -5.49 -17.66
N LEU A 137 3.57 -6.72 -17.30
CA LEU A 137 4.73 -7.43 -17.84
C LEU A 137 4.48 -8.00 -19.25
N GLU A 138 3.25 -8.39 -19.59
CA GLU A 138 2.88 -8.88 -20.92
C GLU A 138 3.15 -7.85 -22.01
N GLU A 139 2.93 -6.57 -21.72
CA GLU A 139 3.22 -5.48 -22.66
C GLU A 139 4.70 -5.39 -23.09
N VAL A 140 5.61 -5.95 -22.29
CA VAL A 140 7.06 -6.00 -22.58
C VAL A 140 7.56 -7.43 -22.82
N GLY A 141 6.65 -8.39 -23.05
CA GLY A 141 6.99 -9.79 -23.33
C GLY A 141 7.54 -10.58 -22.13
N LYS A 142 7.25 -10.14 -20.88
CA LYS A 142 7.76 -10.76 -19.65
C LYS A 142 6.66 -11.38 -18.76
N GLY A 143 5.45 -11.58 -19.27
CA GLY A 143 4.30 -12.06 -18.47
C GLY A 143 4.57 -13.36 -17.70
N GLU A 144 5.28 -14.32 -18.30
CA GLU A 144 5.66 -15.59 -17.66
C GLU A 144 6.59 -15.41 -16.43
N GLN A 145 7.19 -14.24 -16.27
CA GLN A 145 8.10 -13.94 -15.18
C GLN A 145 7.41 -13.22 -14.00
N ALA A 146 6.08 -13.08 -14.00
CA ALA A 146 5.34 -12.27 -13.02
C ALA A 146 5.72 -12.58 -11.56
N ARG A 147 5.95 -13.84 -11.19
CA ARG A 147 6.39 -14.23 -9.83
C ARG A 147 7.70 -13.59 -9.39
N ARG A 148 8.62 -13.28 -10.31
CA ARG A 148 9.88 -12.60 -10.00
C ARG A 148 9.69 -11.13 -9.64
N TYR A 149 8.53 -10.59 -9.99
CA TYR A 149 8.14 -9.20 -9.76
C TYR A 149 7.06 -9.05 -8.67
N GLU A 150 6.87 -10.08 -7.84
CA GLU A 150 5.86 -10.08 -6.77
C GLU A 150 6.01 -8.88 -5.81
N VAL A 151 7.23 -8.39 -5.61
CA VAL A 151 7.49 -7.17 -4.83
C VAL A 151 6.69 -5.96 -5.34
N MET A 152 6.29 -5.93 -6.61
CA MET A 152 5.47 -4.84 -7.18
C MET A 152 4.03 -4.81 -6.63
N LYS A 153 3.58 -5.80 -5.86
CA LYS A 153 2.29 -5.77 -5.15
C LYS A 153 2.12 -4.48 -4.33
N ASN A 154 3.20 -4.01 -3.70
CA ASN A 154 3.20 -2.75 -2.98
C ASN A 154 2.85 -1.54 -3.86
N THR A 155 3.37 -1.51 -5.09
CA THR A 155 3.12 -0.43 -6.05
C THR A 155 1.72 -0.51 -6.65
N VAL A 156 1.20 -1.72 -6.86
CA VAL A 156 -0.21 -1.95 -7.27
C VAL A 156 -1.16 -1.44 -6.18
N GLY A 157 -0.93 -1.81 -4.92
CA GLY A 157 -1.72 -1.32 -3.79
C GLY A 157 -1.67 0.20 -3.64
N LEU A 158 -0.51 0.81 -3.91
CA LEU A 158 -0.38 2.27 -3.97
C LEU A 158 -1.26 2.85 -5.08
N GLY A 159 -1.21 2.30 -6.30
CA GLY A 159 -2.03 2.75 -7.43
C GLY A 159 -3.52 2.74 -7.12
N ALA A 160 -4.02 1.61 -6.60
CA ALA A 160 -5.42 1.48 -6.17
C ALA A 160 -5.79 2.49 -5.07
N SER A 161 -4.89 2.79 -4.14
CA SER A 161 -5.15 3.76 -3.08
C SER A 161 -5.25 5.20 -3.59
N LEU A 162 -4.50 5.55 -4.63
CA LEU A 162 -4.61 6.87 -5.27
C LEU A 162 -5.98 7.09 -5.92
N ALA A 163 -6.54 6.05 -6.55
CA ALA A 163 -7.90 6.10 -7.11
C ALA A 163 -8.94 6.38 -6.02
N LEU A 164 -8.85 5.71 -4.86
CA LEU A 164 -9.74 5.97 -3.72
C LEU A 164 -9.58 7.36 -3.13
N CYS A 165 -8.38 7.94 -3.18
CA CYS A 165 -8.10 9.29 -2.66
C CYS A 165 -8.43 10.40 -3.66
N ASP A 166 -8.73 10.08 -4.91
CA ASP A 166 -8.81 11.04 -6.02
C ASP A 166 -7.52 11.90 -6.12
N TYR A 167 -6.35 11.26 -5.94
CA TYR A 167 -5.06 11.91 -6.05
C TYR A 167 -4.49 11.77 -7.47
N PRO A 168 -3.79 12.82 -7.99
CA PRO A 168 -3.24 12.78 -9.33
C PRO A 168 -2.16 11.71 -9.46
N PHE A 169 -2.36 10.74 -10.35
CA PHE A 169 -1.44 9.63 -10.57
C PHE A 169 -0.07 10.09 -11.09
N ASP A 170 -0.03 11.13 -11.92
CA ASP A 170 1.20 11.53 -12.62
C ASP A 170 2.32 11.96 -11.66
N LEU A 171 1.99 12.60 -10.53
CA LEU A 171 2.96 12.94 -9.49
C LEU A 171 3.63 11.69 -8.90
N VAL A 172 2.86 10.64 -8.69
CA VAL A 172 3.38 9.36 -8.17
C VAL A 172 4.23 8.66 -9.23
N ALA A 173 3.79 8.66 -10.50
CA ALA A 173 4.57 8.11 -11.61
C ALA A 173 5.94 8.79 -11.75
N GLU A 174 6.01 10.11 -11.64
CA GLU A 174 7.27 10.86 -11.64
C GLU A 174 8.20 10.46 -10.48
N VAL A 175 7.63 10.29 -9.28
CA VAL A 175 8.42 9.87 -8.11
C VAL A 175 8.95 8.46 -8.31
N ILE A 176 8.12 7.51 -8.78
CA ILE A 176 8.56 6.14 -9.10
C ILE A 176 9.73 6.20 -10.09
N ARG A 177 9.59 6.89 -11.22
CA ARG A 177 10.66 7.04 -12.22
C ARG A 177 11.94 7.62 -11.61
N SER A 178 11.81 8.57 -10.69
CA SER A 178 12.97 9.19 -10.04
C SER A 178 13.75 8.25 -9.13
N GLN A 179 13.11 7.20 -8.59
CA GLN A 179 13.77 6.18 -7.77
C GLN A 179 14.52 5.13 -8.60
N PHE A 180 14.09 4.90 -9.85
CA PHE A 180 14.65 3.88 -10.75
C PHE A 180 15.40 4.54 -11.91
N LYS A 181 16.65 4.96 -11.68
CA LYS A 181 17.46 5.62 -12.70
C LYS A 181 18.50 4.67 -13.34
N GLY A 182 18.98 5.04 -14.53
CA GLY A 182 20.02 4.31 -15.25
C GLY A 182 19.57 2.90 -15.61
N LYS A 183 20.37 1.89 -15.26
CA LYS A 183 20.10 0.47 -15.60
C LYS A 183 18.78 -0.08 -15.05
N ARG A 184 18.16 0.60 -14.09
CA ARG A 184 16.90 0.18 -13.48
C ARG A 184 15.68 0.94 -13.99
N SER A 185 15.82 1.82 -14.99
CA SER A 185 14.72 2.62 -15.53
C SER A 185 13.58 1.77 -16.08
N GLU A 186 13.87 0.63 -16.71
CA GLU A 186 12.86 -0.33 -17.18
C GLU A 186 11.98 -0.85 -16.03
N VAL A 187 12.60 -1.19 -14.90
CA VAL A 187 11.86 -1.62 -13.69
C VAL A 187 10.97 -0.50 -13.17
N GLY A 188 11.42 0.75 -13.24
CA GLY A 188 10.62 1.92 -12.90
C GLY A 188 9.38 2.05 -13.76
N GLU A 189 9.50 1.90 -15.08
CA GLU A 189 8.36 1.96 -16.00
C GLU A 189 7.37 0.80 -15.76
N LEU A 190 7.87 -0.40 -15.46
CA LEU A 190 7.01 -1.54 -15.10
C LEU A 190 6.19 -1.25 -13.82
N ASN A 191 6.82 -0.66 -12.80
CA ASN A 191 6.12 -0.24 -11.58
C ASN A 191 5.05 0.83 -11.87
N VAL A 192 5.37 1.82 -12.71
CA VAL A 192 4.39 2.84 -13.13
C VAL A 192 3.20 2.22 -13.85
N ARG A 193 3.44 1.26 -14.76
CA ARG A 193 2.37 0.55 -15.49
C ARG A 193 1.47 -0.24 -14.55
N ALA A 194 2.07 -1.05 -13.67
CA ALA A 194 1.31 -1.86 -12.71
C ALA A 194 0.45 -0.98 -11.78
N ALA A 195 1.02 0.12 -11.28
CA ALA A 195 0.28 1.09 -10.47
C ALA A 195 -0.85 1.77 -11.25
N ARG A 196 -0.65 2.09 -12.54
CA ARG A 196 -1.67 2.72 -13.39
C ARG A 196 -2.84 1.77 -13.65
N LEU A 197 -2.57 0.50 -13.95
CA LEU A 197 -3.62 -0.50 -14.13
C LEU A 197 -4.49 -0.69 -12.88
N ALA A 198 -3.92 -0.46 -11.70
CA ALA A 198 -4.67 -0.53 -10.44
C ALA A 198 -5.40 0.79 -10.10
N PHE A 199 -4.95 1.89 -10.69
CA PHE A 199 -5.58 3.21 -10.55
C PHE A 199 -6.84 3.35 -11.42
N GLU A 200 -6.82 2.77 -12.64
CA GLU A 200 -7.92 2.76 -13.63
C GLU A 200 -9.02 1.76 -13.25
#